data_986cfaabaac74f6b06c5cbd0ca6430bb
#
_entry.id   986cfaabaac74f6b06c5cbd0ca6430bb
#
_cell.length_a   1.000
_cell.length_b   1.000
_cell.length_c   1.000
_cell.angle_alpha   90.00
_cell.angle_beta   90.00
_cell.angle_gamma   90.00
#
_symmetry.space_group_name_H-M   'P 1'
#
loop_
_entity.id
_entity.type
_entity.pdbx_description
1 polymer ?
#
loop_
_entity_poly.entity_id
_entity_poly.type
_entity_poly.pdbx_seq_one_letter_code
_entity_poly.pdbx_strand_id
1 'polypeptide(L)'
;MRIYNSATHKKEEFQPIESGKVRMYVCGPTVYDNIHIGNARTFISFDVIRRWLIASGYEVTFAQNLTDVDDKIIKRANEQGRTAAEVATEFSDKFIGVMRAANVLDPDVRPRATKEIGPMIAMIKTLIAVSYTHLRAHE
;
A
#
# COMPACT_ATOMS: atom_id res chain seq x y z
N MET A 1 23.80 4.64 2.28
CA MET A 1 22.79 5.23 1.34
C MET A 1 22.09 6.39 2.02
N ARG A 2 21.88 7.52 1.32
CA ARG A 2 21.21 8.70 1.92
C ARG A 2 19.81 8.86 1.32
N ILE A 3 18.80 8.99 2.18
CA ILE A 3 17.39 9.16 1.83
C ILE A 3 16.88 10.48 2.41
N TYR A 4 15.98 11.15 1.69
CA TYR A 4 15.29 12.31 2.23
C TYR A 4 14.25 11.87 3.26
N ASN A 5 14.39 12.39 4.48
CA ASN A 5 13.46 12.13 5.57
C ASN A 5 12.47 13.30 5.68
N SER A 6 11.20 13.03 5.44
CA SER A 6 10.15 14.06 5.48
C SER A 6 9.90 14.60 6.89
N ALA A 7 10.20 13.82 7.94
CA ALA A 7 10.02 14.26 9.33
C ALA A 7 11.08 15.31 9.74
N THR A 8 12.31 15.15 9.27
CA THR A 8 13.43 16.05 9.58
C THR A 8 13.70 17.08 8.48
N HIS A 9 13.06 16.94 7.31
CA HIS A 9 13.28 17.73 6.09
C HIS A 9 14.73 17.73 5.62
N LYS A 10 15.49 16.64 5.83
CA LYS A 10 16.92 16.53 5.48
C LYS A 10 17.20 15.20 4.77
N LYS A 11 18.28 15.18 3.98
CA LYS A 11 18.86 13.93 3.49
C LYS A 11 19.74 13.35 4.59
N GLU A 12 19.36 12.18 5.08
CA GLU A 12 20.04 11.47 6.15
C GLU A 12 20.57 10.13 5.68
N GLU A 13 21.53 9.58 6.40
CA GLU A 13 22.00 8.22 6.15
C GLU A 13 20.91 7.22 6.56
N PHE A 14 20.58 6.33 5.66
CA PHE A 14 19.58 5.29 5.92
C PHE A 14 20.13 4.30 6.96
N GLN A 15 19.43 4.20 8.07
CA GLN A 15 19.69 3.24 9.14
C GLN A 15 18.44 2.36 9.33
N PRO A 16 18.52 1.05 9.04
CA PRO A 16 17.40 0.16 9.29
C PRO A 16 17.20 -0.01 10.80
N ILE A 17 15.94 -0.20 11.23
CA ILE A 17 15.59 -0.46 12.63
C ILE A 17 16.23 -1.78 13.11
N GLU A 18 16.25 -2.78 12.24
CA GLU A 18 16.88 -4.08 12.47
C GLU A 18 18.04 -4.25 11.49
N SER A 19 19.23 -4.54 12.01
CA SER A 19 20.43 -4.66 11.18
C SER A 19 20.24 -5.65 10.05
N GLY A 20 20.55 -5.24 8.82
CA GLY A 20 20.43 -6.08 7.63
C GLY A 20 19.01 -6.27 7.09
N LYS A 21 17.96 -5.81 7.81
CA LYS A 21 16.56 -5.99 7.38
C LYS A 21 15.84 -4.66 7.15
N VAL A 22 15.06 -4.62 6.09
CA VAL A 22 14.24 -3.45 5.73
C VAL A 22 12.79 -3.90 5.58
N ARG A 23 11.89 -3.27 6.33
CA ARG A 23 10.45 -3.40 6.13
C ARG A 23 9.95 -2.18 5.41
N MET A 24 9.42 -2.39 4.20
CA MET A 24 8.99 -1.32 3.31
C MET A 24 7.49 -1.44 3.06
N TYR A 25 6.75 -0.35 3.27
CA TYR A 25 5.35 -0.27 2.94
C TYR A 25 5.11 0.84 1.92
N VAL A 26 4.36 0.53 0.89
CA VAL A 26 3.92 1.50 -0.12
C VAL A 26 2.42 1.39 -0.29
N CYS A 27 1.72 2.51 -0.13
CA CYS A 27 0.27 2.56 -0.34
C CYS A 27 -0.06 2.11 -1.78
N GLY A 28 -0.95 1.14 -1.89
CA GLY A 28 -1.42 0.64 -3.17
C GLY A 28 -2.56 1.48 -3.75
N PRO A 29 -3.10 1.09 -4.90
CA PRO A 29 -4.17 1.82 -5.56
C PRO A 29 -5.54 1.56 -4.91
N THR A 30 -6.46 2.52 -5.10
CA THR A 30 -7.90 2.25 -5.03
C THR A 30 -8.33 1.64 -6.37
N VAL A 31 -8.90 0.44 -6.32
CA VAL A 31 -9.13 -0.38 -7.51
C VAL A 31 -10.54 -0.16 -8.09
N TYR A 32 -10.77 1.02 -8.65
CA TYR A 32 -12.05 1.42 -9.25
C TYR A 32 -11.98 1.65 -10.76
N ASP A 33 -10.78 1.80 -11.33
CA ASP A 33 -10.55 2.05 -12.75
C ASP A 33 -9.15 1.57 -13.17
N ASN A 34 -8.87 1.62 -14.48
CA ASN A 34 -7.56 1.31 -15.02
C ASN A 34 -6.48 2.25 -14.47
N ILE A 35 -5.33 1.67 -14.19
CA ILE A 35 -4.16 2.47 -13.80
C ILE A 35 -3.66 3.28 -14.98
N HIS A 36 -3.30 4.54 -14.75
CA HIS A 36 -2.63 5.38 -15.74
C HIS A 36 -1.13 5.50 -15.44
N ILE A 37 -0.35 5.97 -16.41
CA ILE A 37 1.12 6.05 -16.32
C ILE A 37 1.62 6.83 -15.10
N GLY A 38 0.88 7.85 -14.65
CA GLY A 38 1.24 8.62 -13.47
C GLY A 38 1.24 7.79 -12.19
N ASN A 39 0.24 6.91 -12.02
CA ASN A 39 0.21 5.97 -10.89
C ASN A 39 1.28 4.87 -11.06
N ALA A 40 1.42 4.32 -12.27
CA ALA A 40 2.40 3.29 -12.57
C ALA A 40 3.83 3.76 -12.24
N ARG A 41 4.17 5.02 -12.55
CA ARG A 41 5.46 5.62 -12.20
C ARG A 41 5.79 5.49 -10.72
N THR A 42 4.83 5.71 -9.85
CA THR A 42 5.03 5.58 -8.39
C THR A 42 5.47 4.16 -8.04
N PHE A 43 4.75 3.15 -8.52
CA PHE A 43 5.04 1.75 -8.20
C PHE A 43 6.36 1.27 -8.79
N ILE A 44 6.66 1.66 -10.02
CA ILE A 44 7.95 1.38 -10.68
C ILE A 44 9.10 2.03 -9.89
N SER A 45 8.94 3.28 -9.43
CA SER A 45 9.97 3.98 -8.65
C SER A 45 10.26 3.25 -7.33
N PHE A 46 9.23 2.78 -6.64
CA PHE A 46 9.41 2.02 -5.39
C PHE A 46 9.96 0.60 -5.64
N ASP A 47 9.68 -0.02 -6.78
CA ASP A 47 10.30 -1.28 -7.18
C ASP A 47 11.82 -1.10 -7.41
N VAL A 48 12.22 -0.01 -8.05
CA VAL A 48 13.65 0.34 -8.21
C VAL A 48 14.32 0.51 -6.84
N ILE A 49 13.68 1.21 -5.90
CA ILE A 49 14.21 1.37 -4.54
C ILE A 49 14.32 0.01 -3.85
N ARG A 50 13.30 -0.84 -3.94
CA ARG A 50 13.31 -2.20 -3.39
C ARG A 50 14.47 -3.03 -3.94
N ARG A 51 14.63 -3.04 -5.26
CA ARG A 51 15.73 -3.78 -5.93
C ARG A 51 17.09 -3.25 -5.51
N TRP A 52 17.22 -1.93 -5.37
CA TRP A 52 18.46 -1.33 -4.89
C TRP A 52 18.81 -1.74 -3.46
N LEU A 53 17.83 -1.77 -2.57
CA LEU A 53 18.01 -2.24 -1.18
C LEU A 53 18.46 -3.71 -1.16
N ILE A 54 17.81 -4.57 -1.95
CA ILE A 54 18.19 -5.99 -2.09
C ILE A 54 19.62 -6.10 -2.64
N ALA A 55 19.95 -5.38 -3.69
CA ALA A 55 21.30 -5.38 -4.28
C ALA A 55 22.36 -4.82 -3.33
N SER A 56 21.97 -3.97 -2.37
CA SER A 56 22.83 -3.46 -1.30
C SER A 56 23.00 -4.43 -0.12
N GLY A 57 22.45 -5.64 -0.21
CA GLY A 57 22.62 -6.69 0.79
C GLY A 57 21.58 -6.71 1.91
N TYR A 58 20.48 -5.94 1.80
CA TYR A 58 19.40 -5.98 2.76
C TYR A 58 18.38 -7.10 2.45
N GLU A 59 17.89 -7.76 3.48
CA GLU A 59 16.66 -8.56 3.41
C GLU A 59 15.47 -7.60 3.43
N VAL A 60 14.72 -7.53 2.33
CA VAL A 60 13.62 -6.58 2.18
C VAL A 60 12.28 -7.30 2.23
N THR A 61 11.45 -6.97 3.22
CA THR A 61 10.03 -7.35 3.24
C THR A 61 9.21 -6.18 2.73
N PHE A 62 8.54 -6.35 1.59
CA PHE A 62 7.75 -5.33 0.94
C PHE A 62 6.26 -5.60 1.04
N ALA A 63 5.51 -4.67 1.62
CA ALA A 63 4.07 -4.73 1.71
C ALA A 63 3.42 -3.64 0.85
N GLN A 64 2.36 -4.00 0.12
CA GLN A 64 1.54 -3.07 -0.66
C GLN A 64 0.08 -3.51 -0.61
N ASN A 65 -0.79 -2.66 -0.09
CA ASN A 65 -2.21 -2.96 0.00
C ASN A 65 -2.95 -2.80 -1.34
N LEU A 66 -4.18 -3.32 -1.36
CA LEU A 66 -5.20 -2.95 -2.34
C LEU A 66 -6.38 -2.35 -1.58
N THR A 67 -6.78 -1.14 -1.94
CA THR A 67 -7.99 -0.50 -1.40
C THR A 67 -9.17 -0.94 -2.26
N ASP A 68 -9.81 -2.02 -1.84
CA ASP A 68 -10.91 -2.70 -2.53
C ASP A 68 -12.29 -2.35 -1.94
N VAL A 69 -12.35 -1.33 -1.08
CA VAL A 69 -13.57 -0.68 -0.58
C VAL A 69 -13.34 0.82 -0.51
N ASP A 70 -14.15 1.59 -1.24
CA ASP A 70 -14.05 3.05 -1.35
C ASP A 70 -15.30 3.58 -2.05
N ASP A 71 -15.69 4.82 -1.80
CA ASP A 71 -16.84 5.45 -2.44
C ASP A 71 -16.73 5.48 -3.98
N LYS A 72 -15.52 5.60 -4.52
CA LYS A 72 -15.28 5.56 -5.97
C LYS A 72 -15.62 4.20 -6.57
N ILE A 73 -15.35 3.11 -5.84
CA ILE A 73 -15.70 1.75 -6.27
C ILE A 73 -17.22 1.58 -6.26
N ILE A 74 -17.88 2.05 -5.19
CA ILE A 74 -19.35 1.98 -5.05
C ILE A 74 -20.02 2.80 -6.17
N LYS A 75 -19.54 4.01 -6.41
CA LYS A 75 -20.04 4.87 -7.49
C LYS A 75 -19.90 4.18 -8.86
N ARG A 76 -18.72 3.66 -9.16
CA ARG A 76 -18.44 2.97 -10.43
C ARG A 76 -19.32 1.74 -10.60
N ALA A 77 -19.52 0.96 -9.53
CA ALA A 77 -20.39 -0.20 -9.52
C ALA A 77 -21.85 0.17 -9.87
N ASN A 78 -22.38 1.21 -9.22
CA ASN A 78 -23.72 1.71 -9.49
C ASN A 78 -23.90 2.20 -10.94
N GLU A 79 -22.92 2.94 -11.48
CA GLU A 79 -22.92 3.40 -12.87
C GLU A 79 -22.94 2.25 -13.88
N GLN A 80 -22.36 1.10 -13.52
CA GLN A 80 -22.26 -0.08 -14.38
C GLN A 80 -23.32 -1.15 -14.10
N GLY A 81 -24.19 -0.97 -13.11
CA GLY A 81 -25.16 -1.98 -12.68
C GLY A 81 -24.51 -3.25 -12.15
N ARG A 82 -23.36 -3.14 -11.49
CA ARG A 82 -22.53 -4.22 -10.96
C ARG A 82 -22.38 -4.09 -9.44
N THR A 83 -21.86 -5.13 -8.82
CA THR A 83 -21.46 -5.06 -7.41
C THR A 83 -20.10 -4.42 -7.23
N ALA A 84 -19.88 -3.77 -6.08
CA ALA A 84 -18.57 -3.20 -5.72
C ALA A 84 -17.46 -4.26 -5.71
N ALA A 85 -17.78 -5.49 -5.29
CA ALA A 85 -16.84 -6.59 -5.25
C ALA A 85 -16.38 -7.03 -6.66
N GLU A 86 -17.28 -7.07 -7.65
CA GLU A 86 -16.93 -7.38 -9.04
C GLU A 86 -16.01 -6.30 -9.64
N VAL A 87 -16.34 -5.03 -9.42
CA VAL A 87 -15.51 -3.90 -9.88
C VAL A 87 -14.13 -3.96 -9.23
N ALA A 88 -14.06 -4.10 -7.92
CA ALA A 88 -12.80 -4.17 -7.19
C ALA A 88 -11.94 -5.36 -7.63
N THR A 89 -12.55 -6.52 -7.89
CA THR A 89 -11.83 -7.71 -8.35
C THR A 89 -11.25 -7.47 -9.75
N GLU A 90 -12.05 -7.01 -10.69
CA GLU A 90 -11.61 -6.73 -12.06
C GLU A 90 -10.42 -5.77 -12.10
N PHE A 91 -10.53 -4.62 -11.42
CA PHE A 91 -9.46 -3.63 -11.47
C PHE A 91 -8.25 -4.01 -10.60
N SER A 92 -8.40 -4.86 -9.58
CA SER A 92 -7.28 -5.49 -8.90
C SER A 92 -6.46 -6.36 -9.83
N ASP A 93 -7.13 -7.22 -10.61
CA ASP A 93 -6.46 -8.15 -11.53
C ASP A 93 -5.79 -7.40 -12.68
N LYS A 94 -6.46 -6.37 -13.22
CA LYS A 94 -5.87 -5.47 -14.21
C LYS A 94 -4.63 -4.74 -13.69
N PHE A 95 -4.70 -4.20 -12.47
CA PHE A 95 -3.55 -3.56 -11.83
C PHE A 95 -2.37 -4.51 -11.70
N ILE A 96 -2.60 -5.70 -11.15
CA ILE A 96 -1.55 -6.71 -10.98
C ILE A 96 -0.95 -7.11 -12.35
N GLY A 97 -1.79 -7.31 -13.35
CA GLY A 97 -1.36 -7.65 -14.71
C GLY A 97 -0.46 -6.56 -15.33
N VAL A 98 -0.86 -5.29 -15.19
CA VAL A 98 -0.06 -4.15 -15.69
C VAL A 98 1.27 -4.02 -14.95
N MET A 99 1.28 -4.20 -13.63
CA MET A 99 2.53 -4.14 -12.85
C MET A 99 3.50 -5.25 -13.24
N ARG A 100 3.00 -6.48 -13.41
CA ARG A 100 3.82 -7.60 -13.89
C ARG A 100 4.35 -7.38 -15.32
N ALA A 101 3.51 -6.85 -16.23
CA ALA A 101 3.93 -6.49 -17.58
C ALA A 101 5.01 -5.39 -17.58
N ALA A 102 4.99 -4.49 -16.59
CA ALA A 102 6.04 -3.49 -16.36
C ALA A 102 7.26 -4.03 -15.61
N ASN A 103 7.35 -5.34 -15.39
CA ASN A 103 8.44 -6.02 -14.66
C ASN A 103 8.60 -5.54 -13.20
N VAL A 104 7.52 -5.05 -12.57
CA VAL A 104 7.47 -4.73 -11.15
C VAL A 104 7.32 -6.03 -10.36
N LEU A 105 8.13 -6.23 -9.33
CA LEU A 105 8.06 -7.41 -8.46
C LEU A 105 6.76 -7.41 -7.65
N ASP A 106 6.13 -8.56 -7.53
CA ASP A 106 5.01 -8.72 -6.61
C ASP A 106 5.45 -8.41 -5.16
N PRO A 107 4.62 -7.76 -4.35
CA PRO A 107 4.92 -7.56 -2.94
C PRO A 107 4.89 -8.90 -2.18
N ASP A 108 5.66 -8.98 -1.11
CA ASP A 108 5.67 -10.14 -0.21
C ASP A 108 4.34 -10.26 0.55
N VAL A 109 3.72 -9.09 0.85
CA VAL A 109 2.41 -9.01 1.52
C VAL A 109 1.51 -8.04 0.78
N ARG A 110 0.31 -8.51 0.39
CA ARG A 110 -0.69 -7.69 -0.32
C ARG A 110 -2.05 -7.73 0.41
N PRO A 111 -2.20 -6.97 1.50
CA PRO A 111 -3.46 -6.93 2.23
C PRO A 111 -4.55 -6.26 1.39
N ARG A 112 -5.78 -6.73 1.56
CA ARG A 112 -6.98 -6.12 0.99
C ARG A 112 -7.81 -5.50 2.11
N ALA A 113 -8.25 -4.26 1.95
CA ALA A 113 -9.00 -3.56 2.99
C ALA A 113 -10.23 -4.34 3.47
N THR A 114 -10.97 -4.98 2.57
CA THR A 114 -12.13 -5.81 2.91
C THR A 114 -11.78 -7.05 3.74
N LYS A 115 -10.56 -7.56 3.66
CA LYS A 115 -10.10 -8.73 4.42
C LYS A 115 -9.54 -8.36 5.80
N GLU A 116 -9.19 -7.09 5.99
CA GLU A 116 -8.59 -6.59 7.23
C GLU A 116 -9.60 -5.95 8.19
N ILE A 117 -10.90 -5.91 7.87
CA ILE A 117 -11.94 -5.31 8.72
C ILE A 117 -11.97 -5.95 10.11
N GLY A 118 -11.87 -7.27 10.20
CA GLY A 118 -11.84 -7.98 11.48
C GLY A 118 -10.66 -7.56 12.36
N PRO A 119 -9.41 -7.65 11.87
CA PRO A 119 -8.23 -7.13 12.55
C PRO A 119 -8.32 -5.64 12.92
N MET A 120 -8.88 -4.79 12.05
CA MET A 120 -9.09 -3.37 12.35
C MET A 120 -10.03 -3.17 13.53
N ILE A 121 -11.16 -3.88 13.56
CA ILE A 121 -12.11 -3.83 14.69
C ILE A 121 -11.45 -4.31 15.98
N ALA A 122 -10.66 -5.38 15.94
CA ALA A 122 -9.94 -5.89 17.09
C ALA A 122 -8.94 -4.86 17.64
N MET A 123 -8.17 -4.21 16.75
CA MET A 123 -7.25 -3.13 17.12
C MET A 123 -7.99 -1.95 17.76
N ILE A 124 -9.10 -1.50 17.16
CA ILE A 124 -9.92 -0.40 17.71
C ILE A 124 -10.43 -0.74 19.09
N LYS A 125 -10.94 -1.96 19.31
CA LYS A 125 -11.38 -2.41 20.64
C LYS A 125 -10.25 -2.37 21.68
N THR A 126 -9.05 -2.79 21.29
CA THR A 126 -7.86 -2.72 22.16
C THR A 126 -7.52 -1.26 22.51
N LEU A 127 -7.52 -0.37 21.54
CA LEU A 127 -7.25 1.06 21.75
C LEU A 127 -8.29 1.70 22.70
N ILE A 128 -9.56 1.38 22.52
CA ILE A 128 -10.63 1.84 23.43
C ILE A 128 -10.40 1.32 24.85
N ALA A 129 -10.06 0.04 25.00
CA ALA A 129 -9.85 -0.58 26.31
C ALA A 129 -8.67 0.03 27.10
N VAL A 130 -7.64 0.52 26.40
CA VAL A 130 -6.50 1.22 27.04
C VAL A 130 -6.69 2.74 27.17
N SER A 131 -7.93 3.22 27.09
CA SER A 131 -8.32 4.64 27.26
C SER A 131 -7.74 5.60 26.20
N TYR A 132 -7.33 5.12 25.04
CA TYR A 132 -7.04 5.96 23.88
C TYR A 132 -8.33 6.49 23.22
N THR A 133 -9.31 6.88 24.05
CA THR A 133 -10.64 7.30 23.59
C THR A 133 -10.70 8.71 23.00
N HIS A 134 -9.59 9.44 22.97
CA HIS A 134 -9.49 10.77 22.39
C HIS A 134 -8.37 10.81 21.35
N LEU A 135 -8.54 10.06 20.28
CA LEU A 135 -7.91 10.43 19.02
C LEU A 135 -8.60 11.72 18.56
N ARG A 136 -8.11 12.87 19.03
CA ARG A 136 -8.31 14.11 18.29
C ARG A 136 -7.67 13.86 16.93
N ALA A 137 -8.48 13.90 15.86
CA ALA A 137 -7.97 14.14 14.54
C ALA A 137 -7.21 15.46 14.65
N HIS A 138 -5.90 15.41 14.72
CA HIS A 138 -5.08 16.59 14.52
C HIS A 138 -5.10 16.87 13.05
N GLU A 139 -5.63 18.03 12.76
CA GLU A 139 -5.62 18.75 11.50
C GLU A 139 -4.26 18.69 10.78
#